data_5ac8be8fc02b14008c0e88f8377aba27
#
_entry.id   5ac8be8fc02b14008c0e88f8377aba27
#
_cell.length_a   1.000
_cell.length_b   1.000
_cell.length_c   1.000
_cell.angle_alpha   90.00
_cell.angle_beta   90.00
_cell.angle_gamma   90.00
#
_symmetry.space_group_name_H-M   'P 1'
#
loop_
_entity.id
_entity.type
_entity.pdbx_description
1 polymer ?
#
loop_
_entity_poly.entity_id
_entity_poly.type
_entity_poly.pdbx_seq_one_letter_code
_entity_poly.pdbx_strand_id
1 'polypeptide(L)'
;MAKKVKKARKKKTAADYILIFGILIILIPCAALGYFLWQAQQEGSNVILGKRVDNERTVEITEDALNRLSSTISSMADVEDAEVVLKVSTVRIYIDTKDNLGIEEITEIAEGAYAAVNDLLPVDSYFTQKSNARNYDLEIHVYNNREYI
;
A
#
# COMPACT_ATOMS: atom_id res chain seq x y z
N MET A 1 42.18 44.95 33.95
CA MET A 1 42.83 43.76 33.37
C MET A 1 42.31 42.52 34.10
N ALA A 2 41.43 41.73 33.50
CA ALA A 2 40.86 40.55 34.12
C ALA A 2 41.74 39.31 33.84
N LYS A 3 42.33 38.74 34.93
CA LYS A 3 43.11 37.49 34.86
C LYS A 3 42.23 36.33 34.52
N LYS A 4 42.38 35.72 33.29
CA LYS A 4 41.78 34.44 32.92
C LYS A 4 42.35 33.32 33.79
N VAL A 5 41.55 32.79 34.72
CA VAL A 5 41.91 31.62 35.54
C VAL A 5 41.87 30.43 34.61
N LYS A 6 43.05 29.83 34.31
CA LYS A 6 43.16 28.56 33.58
C LYS A 6 42.64 27.45 34.49
N LYS A 7 41.45 26.92 34.19
CA LYS A 7 40.89 25.72 34.86
C LYS A 7 41.81 24.54 34.58
N ALA A 8 42.46 24.03 35.59
CA ALA A 8 43.34 22.85 35.48
C ALA A 8 42.49 21.63 35.06
N ARG A 9 42.85 20.98 33.97
CA ARG A 9 42.23 19.74 33.52
C ARG A 9 42.57 18.65 34.53
N LYS A 10 41.56 18.16 35.27
CA LYS A 10 41.71 16.97 36.10
C LYS A 10 42.12 15.77 35.24
N LYS A 11 43.18 15.08 35.65
CA LYS A 11 43.62 13.82 35.01
C LYS A 11 42.50 12.77 35.26
N LYS A 12 42.04 12.11 34.19
CA LYS A 12 41.03 11.06 34.28
C LYS A 12 41.58 9.87 35.07
N THR A 13 40.84 9.36 36.00
CA THR A 13 41.20 8.18 36.82
C THR A 13 40.76 6.90 36.07
N ALA A 14 41.29 5.74 36.47
CA ALA A 14 40.91 4.44 35.90
C ALA A 14 39.38 4.20 35.99
N ALA A 15 38.74 4.69 37.05
CA ALA A 15 37.29 4.64 37.23
C ALA A 15 36.53 5.43 36.16
N ASP A 16 37.06 6.57 35.73
CA ASP A 16 36.45 7.37 34.65
C ASP A 16 36.47 6.61 33.31
N TYR A 17 37.55 5.88 33.02
CA TYR A 17 37.64 5.08 31.81
C TYR A 17 36.68 3.87 31.81
N ILE A 18 36.53 3.20 32.97
CA ILE A 18 35.57 2.09 33.12
C ILE A 18 34.14 2.58 32.92
N LEU A 19 33.82 3.74 33.48
CA LEU A 19 32.50 4.36 33.33
C LEU A 19 32.20 4.73 31.87
N ILE A 20 33.18 5.36 31.20
CA ILE A 20 33.05 5.71 29.78
C ILE A 20 32.86 4.46 28.92
N PHE A 21 33.63 3.40 29.19
CA PHE A 21 33.55 2.16 28.45
C PHE A 21 32.20 1.45 28.66
N GLY A 22 31.69 1.44 29.89
CA GLY A 22 30.35 0.93 30.21
C GLY A 22 29.22 1.68 29.47
N ILE A 23 29.31 3.01 29.42
CA ILE A 23 28.35 3.83 28.66
C ILE A 23 28.42 3.51 27.16
N LEU A 24 29.62 3.36 26.60
CA LEU A 24 29.80 3.04 25.18
C LEU A 24 29.21 1.68 24.79
N ILE A 25 29.37 0.67 25.66
CA ILE A 25 28.79 -0.67 25.42
C ILE A 25 27.25 -0.63 25.29
N ILE A 26 26.60 0.28 26.01
CA ILE A 26 25.14 0.44 25.95
C ILE A 26 24.74 1.35 24.79
N LEU A 27 25.48 2.44 24.58
CA LEU A 27 25.13 3.48 23.60
C LEU A 27 25.26 2.97 22.14
N ILE A 28 26.28 2.16 21.84
CA ILE A 28 26.52 1.64 20.49
C ILE A 28 25.36 0.77 19.99
N PRO A 29 24.89 -0.26 20.73
CA PRO A 29 23.75 -1.06 20.26
C PRO A 29 22.45 -0.26 20.24
N CYS A 30 22.23 0.67 21.18
CA CYS A 30 21.04 1.54 21.12
C CYS A 30 21.06 2.47 19.91
N ALA A 31 22.19 3.03 19.54
CA ALA A 31 22.34 3.86 18.36
C ALA A 31 22.15 3.03 17.07
N ALA A 32 22.66 1.81 17.02
CA ALA A 32 22.46 0.89 15.91
C ALA A 32 20.98 0.53 15.74
N LEU A 33 20.28 0.18 16.80
CA LEU A 33 18.83 -0.09 16.77
C LEU A 33 18.05 1.14 16.32
N GLY A 34 18.37 2.32 16.86
CA GLY A 34 17.74 3.57 16.43
C GLY A 34 17.94 3.86 14.96
N TYR A 35 19.14 3.60 14.43
CA TYR A 35 19.45 3.75 13.02
C TYR A 35 18.64 2.76 12.16
N PHE A 36 18.56 1.48 12.55
CA PHE A 36 17.78 0.48 11.84
C PHE A 36 16.28 0.80 11.85
N LEU A 37 15.75 1.26 12.99
CA LEU A 37 14.34 1.68 13.07
C LEU A 37 14.07 2.91 12.21
N TRP A 38 14.98 3.87 12.20
CA TRP A 38 14.86 5.07 11.35
C TRP A 38 14.93 4.71 9.87
N GLN A 39 15.82 3.81 9.47
CA GLN A 39 15.93 3.30 8.11
C GLN A 39 14.66 2.53 7.71
N ALA A 40 14.14 1.67 8.60
CA ALA A 40 12.89 0.95 8.39
C ALA A 40 11.69 1.89 8.23
N GLN A 41 11.67 3.03 8.92
CA GLN A 41 10.65 4.06 8.73
C GLN A 41 10.81 4.84 7.41
N GLN A 42 12.02 5.05 6.94
CA GLN A 42 12.28 5.71 5.64
C GLN A 42 12.01 4.79 4.45
N GLU A 43 12.24 3.51 4.60
CA GLU A 43 11.80 2.48 3.65
C GLU A 43 10.27 2.30 3.70
N GLY A 44 9.63 3.18 4.42
CA GLY A 44 8.25 3.46 4.71
C GLY A 44 7.25 2.53 4.10
N SER A 45 6.54 1.79 4.92
CA SER A 45 5.30 1.08 4.60
C SER A 45 5.30 0.13 3.39
N ASN A 46 6.45 -0.15 2.80
CA ASN A 46 6.61 -1.30 1.94
C ASN A 46 6.66 -2.55 2.81
N VAL A 47 5.47 -2.90 3.33
CA VAL A 47 5.21 -4.22 3.86
C VAL A 47 5.89 -5.21 2.92
N ILE A 48 6.56 -6.18 3.48
CA ILE A 48 7.35 -7.29 2.91
C ILE A 48 6.76 -7.97 1.64
N LEU A 49 5.73 -7.41 1.05
CA LEU A 49 5.08 -7.80 -0.20
C LEU A 49 5.56 -6.94 -1.39
N GLY A 50 6.90 -6.64 -1.40
CA GLY A 50 7.25 -6.49 -2.69
C GLY A 50 7.72 -5.26 -3.34
N LYS A 51 8.95 -4.86 -3.07
CA LYS A 51 9.81 -4.27 -4.13
C LYS A 51 9.81 -5.13 -5.42
N ARG A 52 9.29 -6.34 -5.35
CA ARG A 52 9.16 -7.28 -6.46
C ARG A 52 8.03 -6.91 -7.43
N VAL A 53 7.05 -6.13 -6.96
CA VAL A 53 5.86 -5.76 -7.74
C VAL A 53 5.97 -4.33 -8.29
N ASP A 54 6.59 -3.41 -7.56
CA ASP A 54 6.59 -1.99 -7.92
C ASP A 54 7.56 -1.63 -9.05
N ASN A 55 8.65 -2.40 -9.24
CA ASN A 55 9.68 -2.09 -10.25
C ASN A 55 9.44 -2.74 -11.62
N GLU A 56 8.40 -3.55 -11.80
CA GLU A 56 8.15 -4.30 -13.03
C GLU A 56 6.82 -3.96 -13.72
N ARG A 57 6.02 -3.05 -13.14
CA ARG A 57 4.75 -2.62 -13.76
C ARG A 57 5.03 -1.66 -14.89
N THR A 58 4.47 -1.96 -16.05
CA THR A 58 4.57 -1.09 -17.24
C THR A 58 3.51 0.01 -17.25
N VAL A 59 2.46 -0.14 -16.45
CA VAL A 59 1.32 0.78 -16.35
C VAL A 59 0.91 0.95 -14.88
N GLU A 60 0.52 2.16 -14.52
CA GLU A 60 0.04 2.50 -13.17
C GLU A 60 -1.45 2.83 -13.22
N ILE A 61 -2.21 2.32 -12.26
CA ILE A 61 -3.63 2.67 -12.08
C ILE A 61 -3.70 3.80 -11.08
N THR A 62 -4.25 4.95 -11.50
CA THR A 62 -4.43 6.13 -10.66
C THR A 62 -5.72 6.05 -9.84
N GLU A 63 -5.77 6.71 -8.68
CA GLU A 63 -7.00 6.84 -7.88
C GLU A 63 -8.15 7.48 -8.68
N ASP A 64 -7.84 8.44 -9.57
CA ASP A 64 -8.83 9.05 -10.43
C ASP A 64 -9.49 8.04 -11.38
N ALA A 65 -8.71 7.12 -11.94
CA ALA A 65 -9.25 6.03 -12.76
C ALA A 65 -10.16 5.08 -11.96
N LEU A 66 -9.79 4.74 -10.73
CA LEU A 66 -10.61 3.91 -9.84
C LEU A 66 -11.93 4.62 -9.46
N ASN A 67 -11.85 5.91 -9.14
CA ASN A 67 -13.04 6.71 -8.80
C ASN A 67 -14.01 6.87 -9.99
N ARG A 68 -13.48 7.06 -11.19
CA ARG A 68 -14.28 7.08 -12.41
C ARG A 68 -14.94 5.75 -12.68
N LEU A 69 -14.22 4.67 -12.51
CA LEU A 69 -14.75 3.31 -12.68
C LEU A 69 -15.87 3.04 -11.68
N SER A 70 -15.67 3.36 -10.39
CA SER A 70 -16.68 3.25 -9.35
C SER A 70 -17.94 4.04 -9.71
N SER A 71 -17.78 5.31 -10.12
CA SER A 71 -18.91 6.18 -10.54
C SER A 71 -19.65 5.62 -11.75
N THR A 72 -18.92 5.07 -12.73
CA THR A 72 -19.52 4.47 -13.93
C THR A 72 -20.36 3.27 -13.58
N ILE A 73 -19.83 2.35 -12.73
CA ILE A 73 -20.55 1.15 -12.30
C ILE A 73 -21.75 1.51 -11.42
N SER A 74 -21.59 2.43 -10.46
CA SER A 74 -22.71 2.89 -9.61
C SER A 74 -23.83 3.56 -10.40
N SER A 75 -23.57 4.03 -11.62
CA SER A 75 -24.63 4.60 -12.50
C SER A 75 -25.40 3.56 -13.33
N MET A 76 -25.01 2.29 -13.25
CA MET A 76 -25.71 1.20 -13.95
C MET A 76 -27.10 0.95 -13.35
N ALA A 77 -28.01 0.44 -14.18
CA ALA A 77 -29.33 0.08 -13.72
C ALA A 77 -29.25 -1.06 -12.68
N ASP A 78 -30.09 -0.98 -11.66
CA ASP A 78 -30.22 -1.98 -10.60
C ASP A 78 -28.99 -2.19 -9.69
N VAL A 79 -27.97 -1.32 -9.82
CA VAL A 79 -26.85 -1.20 -8.88
C VAL A 79 -27.23 -0.21 -7.78
N GLU A 80 -27.08 -0.60 -6.52
CA GLU A 80 -27.32 0.26 -5.35
C GLU A 80 -26.05 0.95 -4.88
N ASP A 81 -24.92 0.22 -4.92
CA ASP A 81 -23.59 0.75 -4.56
C ASP A 81 -22.50 0.02 -5.34
N ALA A 82 -21.37 0.71 -5.60
CA ALA A 82 -20.20 0.09 -6.20
C ALA A 82 -18.93 0.68 -5.62
N GLU A 83 -18.08 -0.18 -5.08
CA GLU A 83 -16.78 0.16 -4.54
C GLU A 83 -15.67 -0.46 -5.39
N VAL A 84 -14.69 0.35 -5.81
CA VAL A 84 -13.52 -0.10 -6.56
C VAL A 84 -12.27 0.21 -5.76
N VAL A 85 -11.53 -0.83 -5.40
CA VAL A 85 -10.31 -0.70 -4.59
C VAL A 85 -9.13 -1.42 -5.24
N LEU A 86 -7.97 -0.80 -5.17
CA LEU A 86 -6.70 -1.43 -5.54
C LEU A 86 -5.98 -1.88 -4.27
N LYS A 87 -5.84 -3.19 -4.11
CA LYS A 87 -5.06 -3.78 -3.00
C LYS A 87 -3.85 -4.52 -3.55
N VAL A 88 -2.67 -3.98 -3.30
CA VAL A 88 -1.38 -4.50 -3.77
C VAL A 88 -1.32 -4.53 -5.31
N SER A 89 -1.78 -5.61 -5.93
CA SER A 89 -1.80 -5.80 -7.40
C SER A 89 -3.16 -6.23 -7.93
N THR A 90 -4.19 -6.24 -7.09
CA THR A 90 -5.53 -6.68 -7.45
C THR A 90 -6.50 -5.53 -7.41
N VAL A 91 -7.14 -5.25 -8.53
CA VAL A 91 -8.30 -4.36 -8.60
C VAL A 91 -9.53 -5.20 -8.23
N ARG A 92 -10.17 -4.81 -7.14
CA ARG A 92 -11.39 -5.45 -6.65
C ARG A 92 -12.56 -4.52 -6.82
N ILE A 93 -13.60 -5.03 -7.45
CA ILE A 93 -14.85 -4.34 -7.69
C ILE A 93 -15.92 -5.06 -6.89
N TYR A 94 -16.55 -4.36 -5.97
CA TYR A 94 -17.68 -4.84 -5.18
C TYR A 94 -18.92 -4.11 -5.65
N ILE A 95 -19.92 -4.85 -6.13
CA ILE A 95 -21.16 -4.31 -6.68
C ILE A 95 -22.32 -4.84 -5.85
N ASP A 96 -23.01 -3.94 -5.19
CA ASP A 96 -24.23 -4.21 -4.46
C ASP A 96 -25.43 -3.91 -5.37
N THR A 97 -26.27 -4.89 -5.56
CA THR A 97 -27.43 -4.82 -6.45
C THR A 97 -28.72 -4.97 -5.65
N LYS A 98 -29.85 -4.60 -6.27
CA LYS A 98 -31.16 -4.80 -5.64
C LYS A 98 -31.39 -6.26 -5.25
N ASP A 99 -31.96 -6.47 -4.06
CA ASP A 99 -32.18 -7.78 -3.47
C ASP A 99 -33.08 -8.73 -4.30
N ASN A 100 -33.90 -8.19 -5.18
CA ASN A 100 -34.88 -8.95 -5.96
C ASN A 100 -34.37 -9.44 -7.32
N LEU A 101 -33.08 -9.24 -7.62
CA LEU A 101 -32.50 -9.65 -8.90
C LEU A 101 -32.22 -11.15 -8.93
N GLY A 102 -32.47 -11.75 -10.09
CA GLY A 102 -32.12 -13.13 -10.37
C GLY A 102 -30.68 -13.25 -10.90
N ILE A 103 -30.25 -14.47 -11.10
CA ILE A 103 -28.87 -14.76 -11.52
C ILE A 103 -28.56 -14.21 -12.92
N GLU A 104 -29.58 -14.10 -13.80
CA GLU A 104 -29.40 -13.60 -15.15
C GLU A 104 -29.09 -12.09 -15.12
N GLU A 105 -29.86 -11.32 -14.36
CA GLU A 105 -29.67 -9.88 -14.20
C GLU A 105 -28.31 -9.56 -13.51
N ILE A 106 -27.95 -10.34 -12.49
CA ILE A 106 -26.64 -10.22 -11.82
C ILE A 106 -25.50 -10.49 -12.79
N THR A 107 -25.68 -11.47 -13.69
CA THR A 107 -24.67 -11.78 -14.72
C THR A 107 -24.53 -10.65 -15.72
N GLU A 108 -25.65 -10.05 -16.17
CA GLU A 108 -25.62 -8.88 -17.06
C GLU A 108 -24.92 -7.68 -16.42
N ILE A 109 -25.12 -7.45 -15.12
CA ILE A 109 -24.42 -6.40 -14.37
C ILE A 109 -22.91 -6.68 -14.32
N ALA A 110 -22.53 -7.94 -14.06
CA ALA A 110 -21.12 -8.34 -14.05
C ALA A 110 -20.43 -8.15 -15.41
N GLU A 111 -21.14 -8.51 -16.50
CA GLU A 111 -20.64 -8.29 -17.87
C GLU A 111 -20.54 -6.81 -18.21
N GLY A 112 -21.50 -6.00 -17.78
CA GLY A 112 -21.50 -4.55 -17.93
C GLY A 112 -20.35 -3.91 -17.16
N ALA A 113 -20.10 -4.37 -15.93
CA ALA A 113 -18.95 -3.90 -15.13
C ALA A 113 -17.61 -4.27 -15.79
N TYR A 114 -17.50 -5.49 -16.33
CA TYR A 114 -16.32 -5.89 -17.09
C TYR A 114 -16.10 -5.02 -18.34
N ALA A 115 -17.16 -4.68 -19.06
CA ALA A 115 -17.08 -3.78 -20.19
C ALA A 115 -16.61 -2.38 -19.78
N ALA A 116 -17.13 -1.83 -18.67
CA ALA A 116 -16.69 -0.54 -18.13
C ALA A 116 -15.21 -0.57 -17.70
N VAL A 117 -14.75 -1.69 -17.12
CA VAL A 117 -13.32 -1.88 -16.83
C VAL A 117 -12.53 -1.83 -18.12
N ASN A 118 -12.92 -2.56 -19.15
CA ASN A 118 -12.17 -2.63 -20.40
C ASN A 118 -12.10 -1.28 -21.13
N ASP A 119 -13.11 -0.44 -20.99
CA ASP A 119 -13.15 0.91 -21.59
C ASP A 119 -12.20 1.88 -20.88
N LEU A 120 -12.12 1.84 -19.55
CA LEU A 120 -11.29 2.75 -18.76
C LEU A 120 -9.88 2.22 -18.53
N LEU A 121 -9.75 0.90 -18.34
CA LEU A 121 -8.52 0.17 -18.07
C LEU A 121 -8.43 -1.04 -19.01
N PRO A 122 -8.00 -0.86 -20.27
CA PRO A 122 -7.98 -1.94 -21.26
C PRO A 122 -7.32 -3.22 -20.72
N VAL A 123 -8.07 -4.32 -20.75
CA VAL A 123 -7.66 -5.60 -20.15
C VAL A 123 -6.31 -6.09 -20.69
N ASP A 124 -6.08 -5.92 -21.98
CA ASP A 124 -4.81 -6.31 -22.61
C ASP A 124 -3.59 -5.51 -22.10
N SER A 125 -3.80 -4.31 -21.54
CA SER A 125 -2.71 -3.46 -21.06
C SER A 125 -2.49 -3.59 -19.56
N TYR A 126 -3.57 -3.74 -18.78
CA TYR A 126 -3.52 -3.68 -17.32
C TYR A 126 -3.59 -5.05 -16.66
N PHE A 127 -4.28 -6.04 -17.24
CA PHE A 127 -4.63 -7.28 -16.56
C PHE A 127 -4.06 -8.56 -17.24
N THR A 128 -3.40 -8.44 -18.37
CA THR A 128 -2.82 -9.63 -19.05
C THR A 128 -1.37 -9.86 -18.65
N GLN A 129 -0.99 -11.13 -18.62
CA GLN A 129 0.40 -11.56 -18.34
C GLN A 129 1.12 -12.01 -19.62
N LYS A 130 0.78 -11.44 -20.77
CA LYS A 130 1.33 -11.84 -22.09
C LYS A 130 2.82 -11.52 -22.31
N SER A 131 3.38 -10.63 -21.52
CA SER A 131 4.82 -10.37 -21.49
C SER A 131 5.27 -10.51 -20.04
N ASN A 132 6.53 -10.79 -19.76
CA ASN A 132 7.07 -10.90 -18.40
C ASN A 132 6.77 -9.69 -17.47
N ALA A 133 5.93 -8.76 -17.92
CA ALA A 133 5.41 -7.66 -17.13
C ALA A 133 4.37 -8.18 -16.13
N ARG A 134 4.54 -7.81 -14.87
CA ARG A 134 3.58 -8.11 -13.82
C ARG A 134 2.48 -7.07 -13.85
N ASN A 135 1.38 -7.44 -14.45
CA ASN A 135 0.19 -6.62 -14.51
C ASN A 135 -0.67 -6.82 -13.26
N TYR A 136 -1.81 -6.17 -13.23
CA TYR A 136 -2.77 -6.29 -12.14
C TYR A 136 -3.66 -7.52 -12.34
N ASP A 137 -4.20 -8.01 -11.24
CA ASP A 137 -5.31 -8.97 -11.25
C ASP A 137 -6.64 -8.21 -11.15
N LEU A 138 -7.71 -8.77 -11.71
CA LEU A 138 -9.06 -8.21 -11.66
C LEU A 138 -10.00 -9.19 -10.98
N GLU A 139 -10.72 -8.72 -9.97
CA GLU A 139 -11.77 -9.47 -9.28
C GLU A 139 -13.05 -8.63 -9.29
N ILE A 140 -14.15 -9.20 -9.79
CA ILE A 140 -15.48 -8.56 -9.80
C ILE A 140 -16.40 -9.40 -8.93
N HIS A 141 -16.96 -8.81 -7.87
CA HIS A 141 -17.87 -9.41 -6.94
C HIS A 141 -19.22 -8.70 -7.07
N VAL A 142 -20.25 -9.43 -7.51
CA VAL A 142 -21.61 -8.93 -7.59
C VAL A 142 -22.46 -9.70 -6.61
N TYR A 143 -23.20 -9.01 -5.75
CA TYR A 143 -24.06 -9.61 -4.74
C TYR A 143 -25.32 -8.77 -4.54
N ASN A 144 -26.40 -9.44 -4.19
CA ASN A 144 -27.71 -8.85 -3.94
C ASN A 144 -28.13 -8.89 -2.46
N ASN A 145 -27.24 -9.32 -1.55
CA ASN A 145 -27.48 -9.28 -0.12
C ASN A 145 -26.15 -9.16 0.64
N ARG A 146 -25.96 -8.03 1.30
CA ARG A 146 -24.72 -7.69 2.03
C ARG A 146 -24.64 -8.29 3.44
N GLU A 147 -25.74 -8.88 3.94
CA GLU A 147 -25.80 -9.35 5.34
C GLU A 147 -24.94 -10.59 5.64
N TYR A 148 -24.38 -11.25 4.61
CA TYR A 148 -23.68 -12.53 4.77
C TYR A 148 -22.19 -12.49 4.36
N ILE A 149 -21.56 -11.32 4.27
CA ILE A 149 -20.13 -11.19 3.95
C ILE A 149 -19.34 -10.78 5.18
#